data_824608a2b72b41a82183a89ab4591618
#
_entry.id   824608a2b72b41a82183a89ab4591618
#
_cell.length_a   1.000
_cell.length_b   1.000
_cell.length_c   1.000
_cell.angle_alpha   90.00
_cell.angle_beta   90.00
_cell.angle_gamma   90.00
#
_symmetry.space_group_name_H-M   'P 1'
#
loop_
_entity.id
_entity.type
_entity.pdbx_description
1 polymer ?
#
loop_
_entity_poly.entity_id
_entity_poly.type
_entity_poly.pdbx_seq_one_letter_code
_entity_poly.pdbx_strand_id
1 'polypeptide(L)'
;NGKLNIPENANFKSGEYREDKKLEQIHLMLGFEGIDYYNDDYYSLEIYDSLIGGGMSSRLFQEIREKRGLVYDIHSFSSSYTDTGIFGVGCGTGETQIQELIPILCDELNKSLDNITEKEVNRGKAQLKVNQMMRRERANSRCTSAAYQLLIHNRIIEPSEIIKRINDVSIETVKRIAKKIISGPITISSIGPIKKLEMLDQIQNRLN
;
A
#
# COMPACT_ATOMS: atom_id res chain seq x y z
N ASN A 1 8.15 31.91 -22.06
CA ASN A 1 7.12 31.03 -22.62
C ASN A 1 7.72 29.63 -22.71
N GLY A 2 7.79 28.90 -21.56
CA GLY A 2 8.13 27.48 -21.54
C GLY A 2 6.95 26.68 -22.13
N LYS A 3 7.22 25.81 -23.08
CA LYS A 3 6.23 24.78 -23.46
C LYS A 3 6.04 23.84 -22.28
N LEU A 4 4.83 23.75 -21.73
CA LEU A 4 4.45 22.67 -20.82
C LEU A 4 4.59 21.35 -21.61
N ASN A 5 5.56 20.53 -21.23
CA ASN A 5 5.55 19.13 -21.67
C ASN A 5 4.33 18.47 -21.02
N ILE A 6 3.40 18.03 -21.84
CA ILE A 6 2.31 17.16 -21.38
C ILE A 6 2.99 15.80 -21.15
N PRO A 7 3.05 15.31 -19.90
CA PRO A 7 3.66 13.99 -19.64
C PRO A 7 2.84 12.90 -20.34
N GLU A 8 3.52 11.89 -20.85
CA GLU A 8 2.85 10.68 -21.31
C GLU A 8 2.24 9.96 -20.09
N ASN A 9 1.10 9.31 -20.28
CA ASN A 9 0.46 8.53 -19.22
C ASN A 9 1.40 7.41 -18.75
N ALA A 10 1.53 7.27 -17.45
CA ALA A 10 2.32 6.21 -16.86
C ALA A 10 1.66 4.83 -17.11
N ASN A 11 2.51 3.84 -17.42
CA ASN A 11 2.09 2.46 -17.55
C ASN A 11 2.86 1.60 -16.56
N PHE A 12 2.16 0.91 -15.68
CA PHE A 12 2.78 -0.05 -14.77
C PHE A 12 3.38 -1.23 -15.58
N LYS A 13 4.61 -1.58 -15.25
CA LYS A 13 5.28 -2.76 -15.83
C LYS A 13 5.73 -3.67 -14.71
N SER A 14 5.38 -4.95 -14.83
CA SER A 14 5.96 -6.00 -14.00
C SER A 14 7.47 -6.08 -14.21
N GLY A 15 8.19 -6.39 -13.14
CA GLY A 15 9.65 -6.56 -13.20
C GLY A 15 10.26 -6.82 -11.84
N GLU A 16 11.54 -7.17 -11.85
CA GLU A 16 12.27 -7.37 -10.61
C GLU A 16 13.65 -6.71 -10.63
N TYR A 17 14.05 -6.21 -9.48
CA TYR A 17 15.41 -5.79 -9.17
C TYR A 17 15.93 -6.59 -7.99
N ARG A 18 17.08 -7.27 -8.16
CA ARG A 18 17.67 -8.14 -7.15
C ARG A 18 19.15 -7.80 -6.99
N GLU A 19 19.55 -7.47 -5.77
CA GLU A 19 20.94 -7.22 -5.43
C GLU A 19 21.39 -8.15 -4.30
N ASP A 20 22.19 -9.20 -4.63
CA ASP A 20 22.78 -10.08 -3.61
C ASP A 20 23.94 -9.36 -2.91
N LYS A 21 23.72 -8.99 -1.67
CA LYS A 21 24.68 -8.29 -0.82
C LYS A 21 24.79 -8.98 0.53
N LYS A 22 26.00 -8.97 1.09
CA LYS A 22 26.25 -9.45 2.45
C LYS A 22 25.77 -8.39 3.46
N LEU A 23 24.49 -8.43 3.77
CA LEU A 23 23.82 -7.63 4.78
C LEU A 23 23.27 -8.54 5.87
N GLU A 24 22.93 -7.97 7.03
CA GLU A 24 22.29 -8.72 8.13
C GLU A 24 20.84 -9.11 7.79
N GLN A 25 20.17 -8.34 6.93
CA GLN A 25 18.79 -8.54 6.56
C GLN A 25 18.58 -8.42 5.05
N ILE A 26 17.51 -9.04 4.58
CA ILE A 26 16.95 -8.79 3.26
C ILE A 26 15.93 -7.66 3.41
N HIS A 27 16.10 -6.62 2.62
CA HIS A 27 15.06 -5.60 2.42
C HIS A 27 14.30 -5.95 1.16
N LEU A 28 13.00 -6.19 1.32
CA LEU A 28 12.10 -6.59 0.25
C LEU A 28 11.00 -5.55 0.09
N MET A 29 10.72 -5.19 -1.15
CA MET A 29 9.54 -4.45 -1.57
C MET A 29 8.78 -5.23 -2.62
N LEU A 30 7.50 -5.48 -2.39
CA LEU A 30 6.54 -6.01 -3.33
C LEU A 30 5.60 -4.88 -3.74
N GLY A 31 5.54 -4.55 -5.02
CA GLY A 31 4.74 -3.45 -5.55
C GLY A 31 3.66 -3.93 -6.53
N PHE A 32 2.54 -3.24 -6.52
CA PHE A 32 1.36 -3.44 -7.36
C PHE A 32 0.98 -2.13 -8.02
N GLU A 33 0.29 -2.19 -9.14
CA GLU A 33 -0.34 -1.00 -9.71
C GLU A 33 -1.42 -0.49 -8.76
N GLY A 34 -1.30 0.77 -8.34
CA GLY A 34 -2.29 1.47 -7.52
C GLY A 34 -3.31 2.22 -8.37
N ILE A 35 -3.83 3.31 -7.82
CA ILE A 35 -4.80 4.19 -8.48
C ILE A 35 -4.37 5.66 -8.37
N ASP A 36 -4.84 6.47 -9.29
CA ASP A 36 -4.61 7.92 -9.31
C ASP A 36 -5.40 8.67 -8.22
N TYR A 37 -5.07 9.96 -8.03
CA TYR A 37 -5.73 10.83 -7.04
C TYR A 37 -7.21 11.11 -7.32
N TYR A 38 -7.66 10.95 -8.57
CA TYR A 38 -9.02 11.29 -8.99
C TYR A 38 -9.97 10.09 -8.91
N ASN A 39 -9.42 8.91 -8.65
CA ASN A 39 -10.19 7.67 -8.59
C ASN A 39 -11.20 7.69 -7.43
N ASP A 40 -12.42 7.27 -7.69
CA ASP A 40 -13.48 7.22 -6.69
C ASP A 40 -13.14 6.26 -5.54
N ASP A 41 -12.31 5.25 -5.79
CA ASP A 41 -11.86 4.27 -4.79
C ASP A 41 -10.64 4.74 -3.98
N TYR A 42 -10.19 6.00 -4.12
CA TYR A 42 -9.02 6.52 -3.41
C TYR A 42 -9.07 6.22 -1.89
N TYR A 43 -10.17 6.59 -1.22
CA TYR A 43 -10.30 6.31 0.22
C TYR A 43 -10.53 4.85 0.54
N SER A 44 -11.06 4.06 -0.39
CA SER A 44 -11.15 2.60 -0.24
C SER A 44 -9.77 1.96 -0.23
N LEU A 45 -8.84 2.44 -1.07
CA LEU A 45 -7.44 2.01 -1.07
C LEU A 45 -6.70 2.43 0.21
N GLU A 46 -6.88 3.67 0.67
CA GLU A 46 -6.28 4.16 1.92
C GLU A 46 -6.74 3.32 3.13
N ILE A 47 -8.02 2.91 3.16
CA ILE A 47 -8.55 2.02 4.19
C ILE A 47 -7.94 0.63 4.05
N TYR A 48 -7.86 0.09 2.83
CA TYR A 48 -7.23 -1.20 2.57
C TYR A 48 -5.76 -1.21 3.02
N ASP A 49 -4.99 -0.17 2.69
CA ASP A 49 -3.63 0.00 3.17
C ASP A 49 -3.54 -0.04 4.70
N SER A 50 -4.39 0.73 5.38
CA SER A 50 -4.47 0.72 6.85
C SER A 50 -4.77 -0.66 7.44
N LEU A 51 -5.60 -1.48 6.76
CA LEU A 51 -5.95 -2.83 7.20
C LEU A 51 -4.80 -3.82 7.01
N ILE A 52 -4.10 -3.73 5.89
CA ILE A 52 -3.07 -4.71 5.50
C ILE A 52 -1.78 -4.47 6.28
N GLY A 53 -1.23 -3.26 6.26
CA GLY A 53 0.08 -2.97 6.84
C GLY A 53 0.19 -1.63 7.57
N GLY A 54 -0.91 -0.91 7.80
CA GLY A 54 -0.90 0.45 8.35
C GLY A 54 -0.65 0.58 9.84
N GLY A 55 -0.11 -0.44 10.52
CA GLY A 55 0.25 -0.37 11.92
C GLY A 55 0.17 -1.69 12.68
N MET A 56 0.38 -1.65 14.00
CA MET A 56 0.50 -2.87 14.83
C MET A 56 -0.74 -3.77 14.83
N SER A 57 -1.92 -3.25 14.55
CA SER A 57 -3.16 -4.04 14.47
C SER A 57 -3.54 -4.45 13.05
N SER A 58 -2.66 -4.21 12.07
CA SER A 58 -2.84 -4.65 10.70
C SER A 58 -2.61 -6.15 10.52
N ARG A 59 -3.14 -6.72 9.45
CA ARG A 59 -3.09 -8.17 9.20
C ARG A 59 -1.67 -8.69 9.07
N LEU A 60 -0.85 -8.05 8.23
CA LEU A 60 0.54 -8.48 8.01
C LEU A 60 1.37 -8.36 9.29
N PHE A 61 1.19 -7.28 10.04
CA PHE A 61 1.91 -7.12 11.29
C PHE A 61 1.55 -8.22 12.29
N GLN A 62 0.25 -8.48 12.49
CA GLN A 62 -0.20 -9.50 13.43
C GLN A 62 0.19 -10.91 13.01
N GLU A 63 0.05 -11.25 11.73
CA GLU A 63 0.27 -12.61 11.26
C GLU A 63 1.74 -12.95 11.08
N ILE A 64 2.53 -12.01 10.54
CA ILE A 64 3.91 -12.25 10.13
C ILE A 64 4.90 -11.86 11.24
N ARG A 65 4.69 -10.70 11.87
CA ARG A 65 5.61 -10.22 12.91
C ARG A 65 5.26 -10.75 14.29
N GLU A 66 4.02 -10.56 14.76
CA GLU A 66 3.65 -10.91 16.13
C GLU A 66 3.53 -12.42 16.35
N LYS A 67 2.83 -13.13 15.47
CA LYS A 67 2.60 -14.56 15.65
C LYS A 67 3.80 -15.42 15.26
N ARG A 68 4.55 -15.05 14.23
CA ARG A 68 5.62 -15.88 13.65
C ARG A 68 7.03 -15.33 13.82
N GLY A 69 7.18 -14.05 14.09
CA GLY A 69 8.50 -13.43 14.26
C GLY A 69 9.39 -13.48 13.01
N LEU A 70 8.79 -13.52 11.80
CA LEU A 70 9.53 -13.67 10.55
C LEU A 70 10.19 -12.37 10.07
N VAL A 71 9.73 -11.23 10.57
CA VAL A 71 10.21 -9.91 10.16
C VAL A 71 10.45 -9.02 11.37
N TYR A 72 11.41 -8.10 11.24
CA TYR A 72 11.59 -7.03 12.21
C TYR A 72 10.55 -5.92 11.99
N ASP A 73 10.34 -5.55 10.75
CA ASP A 73 9.36 -4.56 10.33
C ASP A 73 8.61 -5.05 9.08
N ILE A 74 7.32 -4.74 9.03
CA ILE A 74 6.47 -4.95 7.86
C ILE A 74 5.41 -3.87 7.81
N HIS A 75 5.27 -3.27 6.64
CA HIS A 75 4.28 -2.22 6.41
C HIS A 75 3.76 -2.29 4.97
N SER A 76 2.58 -1.77 4.76
CA SER A 76 2.09 -1.44 3.43
C SER A 76 2.09 0.08 3.24
N PHE A 77 2.03 0.50 2.00
CA PHE A 77 1.91 1.91 1.62
C PHE A 77 1.12 2.05 0.33
N SER A 78 0.42 3.16 0.19
CA SER A 78 -0.17 3.60 -1.06
C SER A 78 0.41 4.96 -1.47
N SER A 79 0.66 5.13 -2.76
CA SER A 79 1.10 6.40 -3.34
C SER A 79 0.37 6.63 -4.64
N SER A 80 -0.53 7.62 -4.65
CA SER A 80 -1.24 8.03 -5.84
C SER A 80 -0.53 9.19 -6.53
N TYR A 81 -0.63 9.25 -7.84
CA TYR A 81 -0.16 10.32 -8.71
C TYR A 81 -1.34 10.85 -9.54
N THR A 82 -1.07 11.72 -10.50
CA THR A 82 -2.13 12.33 -11.32
C THR A 82 -2.73 11.39 -12.36
N ASP A 83 -2.01 10.36 -12.76
CA ASP A 83 -2.35 9.44 -13.85
C ASP A 83 -2.18 7.96 -13.47
N THR A 84 -1.63 7.66 -12.30
CA THR A 84 -1.36 6.29 -11.83
C THR A 84 -1.22 6.26 -10.31
N GLY A 85 -0.86 5.11 -9.77
CA GLY A 85 -0.48 4.92 -8.37
C GLY A 85 0.33 3.67 -8.16
N ILE A 86 0.84 3.52 -6.95
CA ILE A 86 1.52 2.31 -6.49
C ILE A 86 0.92 1.92 -5.14
N PHE A 87 0.57 0.66 -4.99
CA PHE A 87 0.38 0.02 -3.70
C PHE A 87 1.55 -0.92 -3.45
N GLY A 88 2.07 -0.97 -2.24
CA GLY A 88 3.21 -1.84 -1.97
C GLY A 88 3.26 -2.36 -0.55
N VAL A 89 4.05 -3.42 -0.36
CA VAL A 89 4.39 -3.99 0.94
C VAL A 89 5.91 -4.00 1.06
N GLY A 90 6.42 -3.38 2.12
CA GLY A 90 7.85 -3.39 2.46
C GLY A 90 8.10 -4.19 3.73
N CYS A 91 9.21 -4.95 3.78
CA CYS A 91 9.62 -5.65 4.98
C CYS A 91 11.13 -5.88 5.06
N GLY A 92 11.62 -6.07 6.30
CA GLY A 92 12.97 -6.52 6.60
C GLY A 92 12.96 -7.91 7.24
N THR A 93 13.66 -8.88 6.64
CA THR A 93 13.66 -10.28 7.09
C THR A 93 15.03 -10.93 7.02
N GLY A 94 15.22 -12.06 7.67
CA GLY A 94 16.46 -12.84 7.60
C GLY A 94 16.52 -13.77 6.40
N GLU A 95 17.73 -14.24 6.07
CA GLU A 95 17.98 -15.15 4.93
C GLU A 95 17.22 -16.49 5.06
N THR A 96 17.02 -16.97 6.27
CA THR A 96 16.30 -18.24 6.51
C THR A 96 14.79 -18.07 6.55
N GLN A 97 14.32 -16.92 7.01
CA GLN A 97 12.90 -16.60 7.17
C GLN A 97 12.21 -16.29 5.85
N ILE A 98 12.94 -15.82 4.83
CA ILE A 98 12.35 -15.39 3.56
C ILE A 98 11.54 -16.47 2.87
N GLN A 99 11.94 -17.75 3.00
CA GLN A 99 11.25 -18.89 2.39
C GLN A 99 9.87 -19.14 3.01
N GLU A 100 9.72 -18.87 4.30
CA GLU A 100 8.43 -18.97 5.00
C GLU A 100 7.61 -17.70 4.84
N LEU A 101 8.27 -16.54 4.79
CA LEU A 101 7.63 -15.24 4.69
C LEU A 101 6.80 -15.08 3.42
N ILE A 102 7.36 -15.40 2.25
CA ILE A 102 6.69 -15.17 0.95
C ILE A 102 5.35 -15.90 0.83
N PRO A 103 5.26 -17.23 1.10
CA PRO A 103 3.97 -17.92 1.08
C PRO A 103 2.93 -17.28 2.01
N ILE A 104 3.32 -16.95 3.24
CA ILE A 104 2.39 -16.39 4.24
C ILE A 104 1.95 -14.98 3.85
N LEU A 105 2.85 -14.16 3.31
CA LEU A 105 2.52 -12.84 2.81
C LEU A 105 1.47 -12.92 1.70
N CYS A 106 1.70 -13.77 0.70
CA CYS A 106 0.75 -13.98 -0.40
C CYS A 106 -0.59 -14.54 0.10
N ASP A 107 -0.56 -15.50 1.03
CA ASP A 107 -1.76 -16.06 1.63
C ASP A 107 -2.61 -15.00 2.36
N GLU A 108 -1.97 -14.11 3.13
CA GLU A 108 -2.69 -13.04 3.83
C GLU A 108 -3.26 -11.99 2.87
N LEU A 109 -2.54 -11.65 1.80
CA LEU A 109 -3.07 -10.79 0.75
C LEU A 109 -4.28 -11.43 0.07
N ASN A 110 -4.19 -12.72 -0.33
CA ASN A 110 -5.32 -13.45 -0.94
C ASN A 110 -6.51 -13.58 0.01
N LYS A 111 -6.31 -13.95 1.26
CA LYS A 111 -7.38 -14.01 2.27
C LYS A 111 -8.08 -12.67 2.43
N SER A 112 -7.37 -11.56 2.29
CA SER A 112 -7.96 -10.23 2.40
C SER A 112 -9.00 -9.94 1.32
N LEU A 113 -8.98 -10.64 0.19
CA LEU A 113 -9.94 -10.40 -0.90
C LEU A 113 -11.38 -10.76 -0.50
N ASP A 114 -11.53 -11.78 0.35
CA ASP A 114 -12.86 -12.32 0.69
C ASP A 114 -13.26 -12.06 2.15
N ASN A 115 -12.32 -12.07 3.09
CA ASN A 115 -12.61 -12.11 4.51
C ASN A 115 -12.38 -10.78 5.25
N ILE A 116 -12.30 -9.64 4.57
CA ILE A 116 -12.34 -8.32 5.22
C ILE A 116 -13.64 -8.20 5.99
N THR A 117 -13.54 -7.74 7.24
CA THR A 117 -14.68 -7.56 8.14
C THR A 117 -15.08 -6.09 8.27
N GLU A 118 -16.34 -5.85 8.60
CA GLU A 118 -16.83 -4.51 8.88
C GLU A 118 -16.09 -3.82 10.03
N LYS A 119 -15.69 -4.60 11.05
CA LYS A 119 -14.89 -4.11 12.18
C LYS A 119 -13.54 -3.56 11.71
N GLU A 120 -12.86 -4.22 10.78
CA GLU A 120 -11.61 -3.74 10.21
C GLU A 120 -11.81 -2.47 9.41
N VAL A 121 -12.83 -2.44 8.52
CA VAL A 121 -13.15 -1.24 7.73
C VAL A 121 -13.46 -0.04 8.64
N ASN A 122 -14.27 -0.23 9.67
CA ASN A 122 -14.59 0.83 10.63
C ASN A 122 -13.37 1.31 11.41
N ARG A 123 -12.44 0.41 11.76
CA ARG A 123 -11.15 0.78 12.36
C ARG A 123 -10.30 1.61 11.40
N GLY A 124 -10.19 1.20 10.13
CA GLY A 124 -9.47 1.96 9.10
C GLY A 124 -10.07 3.35 8.89
N LYS A 125 -11.39 3.47 8.81
CA LYS A 125 -12.09 4.77 8.75
C LYS A 125 -11.76 5.66 9.95
N ALA A 126 -11.79 5.12 11.16
CA ALA A 126 -11.47 5.86 12.37
C ALA A 126 -10.03 6.36 12.33
N GLN A 127 -9.08 5.48 11.96
CA GLN A 127 -7.66 5.82 11.84
C GLN A 127 -7.42 6.93 10.82
N LEU A 128 -8.01 6.85 9.63
CA LEU A 128 -7.87 7.89 8.61
C LEU A 128 -8.43 9.24 9.08
N LYS A 129 -9.60 9.24 9.74
CA LYS A 129 -10.18 10.48 10.29
C LYS A 129 -9.29 11.11 11.34
N VAL A 130 -8.75 10.33 12.27
CA VAL A 130 -7.80 10.81 13.28
C VAL A 130 -6.54 11.38 12.63
N ASN A 131 -5.96 10.67 11.66
CA ASN A 131 -4.78 11.13 10.92
C ASN A 131 -5.04 12.46 10.20
N GLN A 132 -6.21 12.62 9.58
CA GLN A 132 -6.60 13.88 8.94
C GLN A 132 -6.72 15.04 9.93
N MET A 133 -7.29 14.82 11.13
CA MET A 133 -7.38 15.82 12.18
C MET A 133 -5.99 16.22 12.72
N MET A 134 -5.15 15.23 13.06
CA MET A 134 -3.81 15.48 13.60
C MET A 134 -2.89 16.23 12.63
N ARG A 135 -2.99 15.92 11.32
CA ARG A 135 -2.24 16.67 10.28
C ARG A 135 -2.59 18.15 10.25
N ARG A 136 -3.80 18.53 10.63
CA ARG A 136 -4.27 19.92 10.61
C ARG A 136 -3.79 20.75 11.80
N GLU A 137 -3.33 20.13 12.87
CA GLU A 137 -2.77 20.84 14.03
C GLU A 137 -1.40 21.48 13.71
N ARG A 138 -0.66 20.93 12.72
CA ARG A 138 0.65 21.41 12.35
C ARG A 138 0.55 22.39 11.17
N ALA A 139 1.02 23.64 11.36
CA ALA A 139 0.98 24.68 10.32
C ALA A 139 1.66 24.26 9.00
N ASN A 140 2.83 23.60 9.11
CA ASN A 140 3.54 23.11 7.92
C ASN A 140 2.73 22.05 7.15
N SER A 141 2.14 21.09 7.85
CA SER A 141 1.29 20.05 7.21
C SER A 141 0.05 20.65 6.56
N ARG A 142 -0.55 21.67 7.17
CA ARG A 142 -1.68 22.41 6.58
C ARG A 142 -1.29 23.13 5.29
N CYS A 143 -0.17 23.84 5.31
CA CYS A 143 0.34 24.57 4.14
C CYS A 143 0.65 23.59 3.00
N THR A 144 1.40 22.54 3.26
CA THR A 144 1.75 21.52 2.28
C THR A 144 0.50 20.83 1.71
N SER A 145 -0.45 20.46 2.57
CA SER A 145 -1.70 19.83 2.13
C SER A 145 -2.53 20.76 1.24
N ALA A 146 -2.63 22.05 1.61
CA ALA A 146 -3.36 23.02 0.80
C ALA A 146 -2.69 23.22 -0.58
N ALA A 147 -1.35 23.30 -0.62
CA ALA A 147 -0.60 23.42 -1.86
C ALA A 147 -0.82 22.21 -2.79
N TYR A 148 -0.73 20.99 -2.25
CA TYR A 148 -1.01 19.77 -3.02
C TYR A 148 -2.45 19.72 -3.52
N GLN A 149 -3.44 20.08 -2.70
CA GLN A 149 -4.85 20.10 -3.13
C GLN A 149 -5.09 21.11 -4.26
N LEU A 150 -4.47 22.28 -4.19
CA LEU A 150 -4.56 23.27 -5.28
C LEU A 150 -3.89 22.76 -6.56
N LEU A 151 -2.71 22.13 -6.46
CA LEU A 151 -2.00 21.59 -7.62
C LEU A 151 -2.73 20.42 -8.28
N ILE A 152 -3.31 19.53 -7.49
CA ILE A 152 -3.95 18.31 -7.99
C ILE A 152 -5.41 18.57 -8.37
N HIS A 153 -6.19 19.21 -7.47
CA HIS A 153 -7.63 19.36 -7.61
C HIS A 153 -8.09 20.77 -8.03
N ASN A 154 -7.14 21.71 -8.19
CA ASN A 154 -7.41 23.12 -8.44
C ASN A 154 -8.37 23.78 -7.43
N ARG A 155 -8.47 23.21 -6.24
CA ARG A 155 -9.27 23.72 -5.12
C ARG A 155 -8.78 23.16 -3.78
N ILE A 156 -9.13 23.81 -2.69
CA ILE A 156 -8.96 23.29 -1.34
C ILE A 156 -10.20 22.43 -1.02
N ILE A 157 -9.98 21.22 -0.57
CA ILE A 157 -11.04 20.28 -0.18
C ILE A 157 -11.36 20.50 1.29
N GLU A 158 -12.62 20.81 1.58
CA GLU A 158 -13.08 21.00 2.94
C GLU A 158 -12.96 19.70 3.77
N PRO A 159 -12.57 19.80 5.05
CA PRO A 159 -12.45 18.62 5.92
C PRO A 159 -13.72 17.80 6.02
N SER A 160 -14.86 18.46 6.03
CA SER A 160 -16.17 17.81 6.06
C SER A 160 -16.41 16.93 4.83
N GLU A 161 -15.93 17.37 3.65
CA GLU A 161 -15.99 16.57 2.41
C GLU A 161 -15.09 15.34 2.52
N ILE A 162 -13.87 15.49 3.03
CA ILE A 162 -12.95 14.36 3.24
C ILE A 162 -13.56 13.33 4.20
N ILE A 163 -14.08 13.80 5.33
CA ILE A 163 -14.71 12.94 6.33
C ILE A 163 -15.93 12.22 5.75
N LYS A 164 -16.74 12.93 4.94
CA LYS A 164 -17.89 12.33 4.25
C LYS A 164 -17.42 11.21 3.32
N ARG A 165 -16.44 11.46 2.45
CA ARG A 165 -15.89 10.44 1.53
C ARG A 165 -15.35 9.21 2.28
N ILE A 166 -14.65 9.40 3.40
CA ILE A 166 -14.18 8.30 4.25
C ILE A 166 -15.38 7.51 4.84
N ASN A 167 -16.43 8.20 5.28
CA ASN A 167 -17.59 7.53 5.85
C ASN A 167 -18.38 6.74 4.79
N ASP A 168 -18.43 7.23 3.55
CA ASP A 168 -19.16 6.62 2.43
C ASP A 168 -18.50 5.33 1.91
N VAL A 169 -17.23 5.05 2.29
CA VAL A 169 -16.58 3.79 1.93
C VAL A 169 -17.32 2.60 2.53
N SER A 170 -17.61 1.59 1.72
CA SER A 170 -18.23 0.34 2.15
C SER A 170 -17.23 -0.83 2.13
N ILE A 171 -17.58 -1.94 2.75
CA ILE A 171 -16.77 -3.16 2.71
C ILE A 171 -16.62 -3.67 1.27
N GLU A 172 -17.67 -3.52 0.45
CA GLU A 172 -17.68 -3.94 -0.96
C GLU A 172 -16.69 -3.13 -1.78
N THR A 173 -16.61 -1.80 -1.56
CA THR A 173 -15.63 -0.95 -2.26
C THR A 173 -14.20 -1.28 -1.85
N VAL A 174 -13.96 -1.60 -0.57
CA VAL A 174 -12.64 -2.03 -0.09
C VAL A 174 -12.25 -3.38 -0.71
N LYS A 175 -13.16 -4.35 -0.75
CA LYS A 175 -12.91 -5.65 -1.40
C LYS A 175 -12.69 -5.51 -2.91
N ARG A 176 -13.46 -4.66 -3.57
CA ARG A 176 -13.32 -4.40 -5.01
C ARG A 176 -11.93 -3.86 -5.36
N ILE A 177 -11.46 -2.84 -4.61
CA ILE A 177 -10.12 -2.27 -4.86
C ILE A 177 -9.02 -3.24 -4.48
N ALA A 178 -9.15 -3.98 -3.38
CA ALA A 178 -8.21 -5.03 -3.00
C ALA A 178 -8.03 -6.06 -4.12
N LYS A 179 -9.15 -6.57 -4.66
CA LYS A 179 -9.13 -7.52 -5.77
C LYS A 179 -8.48 -6.94 -7.02
N LYS A 180 -8.82 -5.70 -7.39
CA LYS A 180 -8.22 -5.02 -8.54
C LYS A 180 -6.70 -4.97 -8.43
N ILE A 181 -6.17 -4.61 -7.25
CA ILE A 181 -4.74 -4.42 -7.02
C ILE A 181 -4.01 -5.77 -6.95
N ILE A 182 -4.47 -6.69 -6.11
CA ILE A 182 -3.75 -7.95 -5.85
C ILE A 182 -3.78 -8.89 -7.06
N SER A 183 -4.84 -8.87 -7.88
CA SER A 183 -4.90 -9.68 -9.11
C SER A 183 -4.09 -9.08 -10.28
N GLY A 184 -3.46 -7.93 -10.09
CA GLY A 184 -2.64 -7.28 -11.12
C GLY A 184 -1.22 -7.85 -11.20
N PRO A 185 -0.43 -7.35 -12.17
CA PRO A 185 0.99 -7.67 -12.25
C PRO A 185 1.73 -7.07 -11.06
N ILE A 186 2.79 -7.78 -10.61
CA ILE A 186 3.62 -7.34 -9.49
C ILE A 186 5.01 -6.89 -9.94
N THR A 187 5.66 -6.10 -9.10
CA THR A 187 7.10 -5.80 -9.20
C THR A 187 7.77 -6.11 -7.87
N ILE A 188 9.05 -6.49 -7.93
CA ILE A 188 9.84 -6.82 -6.74
C ILE A 188 11.14 -6.01 -6.76
N SER A 189 11.46 -5.41 -5.61
CA SER A 189 12.79 -4.87 -5.36
C SER A 189 13.37 -5.52 -4.09
N SER A 190 14.59 -6.06 -4.19
CA SER A 190 15.21 -6.75 -3.06
C SER A 190 16.71 -6.54 -3.00
N ILE A 191 17.21 -6.34 -1.79
CA ILE A 191 18.64 -6.23 -1.50
C ILE A 191 18.96 -6.98 -0.21
N GLY A 192 20.07 -7.73 -0.20
CA GLY A 192 20.54 -8.52 0.94
C GLY A 192 20.94 -9.93 0.54
N PRO A 193 21.02 -10.88 1.47
CA PRO A 193 21.35 -12.29 1.18
C PRO A 193 20.14 -13.01 0.56
N ILE A 194 19.82 -12.68 -0.70
CA ILE A 194 18.55 -13.03 -1.38
C ILE A 194 18.56 -14.38 -2.10
N LYS A 195 19.56 -15.24 -1.90
CA LYS A 195 19.69 -16.51 -2.63
C LYS A 195 18.48 -17.44 -2.51
N LYS A 196 17.75 -17.33 -1.39
CA LYS A 196 16.57 -18.16 -1.10
C LYS A 196 15.25 -17.48 -1.45
N LEU A 197 15.28 -16.25 -1.97
CA LEU A 197 14.08 -15.54 -2.40
C LEU A 197 13.52 -16.17 -3.67
N GLU A 198 12.24 -16.53 -3.65
CA GLU A 198 11.50 -17.03 -4.83
C GLU A 198 11.57 -16.07 -6.01
N MET A 199 11.52 -16.61 -7.23
CA MET A 199 11.50 -15.80 -8.45
C MET A 199 10.16 -15.07 -8.61
N LEU A 200 10.16 -13.97 -9.34
CA LEU A 200 8.99 -13.13 -9.57
C LEU A 200 7.77 -13.94 -10.01
N ASP A 201 7.94 -14.84 -10.99
CA ASP A 201 6.86 -15.65 -11.52
C ASP A 201 6.25 -16.59 -10.47
N GLN A 202 7.06 -17.13 -9.57
CA GLN A 202 6.58 -17.98 -8.48
C GLN A 202 5.72 -17.19 -7.49
N ILE A 203 6.15 -15.97 -7.14
CA ILE A 203 5.40 -15.08 -6.24
C ILE A 203 4.11 -14.60 -6.92
N GLN A 204 4.16 -14.25 -8.21
CA GLN A 204 2.97 -13.87 -8.98
C GLN A 204 1.94 -15.01 -9.01
N ASN A 205 2.41 -16.26 -9.22
CA ASN A 205 1.53 -17.44 -9.24
C ASN A 205 0.88 -17.76 -7.88
N ARG A 206 1.44 -17.28 -6.78
CA ARG A 206 0.82 -17.42 -5.45
C ARG A 206 -0.31 -16.42 -5.22
N LEU A 207 -0.34 -15.32 -5.95
CA LEU A 207 -1.35 -14.26 -5.84
C LEU A 207 -2.52 -14.44 -6.82
N ASN A 208 -2.37 -15.30 -7.82
CA ASN A 208 -3.38 -15.68 -8.80
C ASN A 208 -4.01 -17.03 -8.41
#